data_1a41a30ff307e32b3469ad0fa3f9de35
#
_entry.id   1a41a30ff307e32b3469ad0fa3f9de35
#
_cell.length_a   1.000
_cell.length_b   1.000
_cell.length_c   1.000
_cell.angle_alpha   90.00
_cell.angle_beta   90.00
_cell.angle_gamma   90.00
#
_symmetry.space_group_name_H-M   'P 1'
#
loop_
_entity.id
_entity.type
_entity.pdbx_description
1 polymer ?
#
loop_
_entity_poly.entity_id
_entity_poly.type
_entity_poly.pdbx_seq_one_letter_code
_entity_poly.pdbx_strand_id
1 'polypeptide(L)'
;VGVGMSELVLVANRPLTQLHGPTQEASEEQTEYERAIGEGTADRLLTHAGAITGVVTSSGDHIQAKAVILTSGTFLKGLIHIGLNHFPAGRAGEASAEHLSDCMRDLGFEVGRLKTGTPPRLDGTTIDFSVMVPQPGDDPPPPFSYRTDRIENRQLPCHLTHTHRATHELIQHNLDRSPLYRGIIESVGPRYCPSIEDKVVRFADKERHQIFIEPEGLDSCEFYPNGISTSLPVDVQVAM
;
A
#
# COMPACT_ATOMS: atom_id res chain seq x y z
N VAL A 1 -9.33 -4.19 9.89
CA VAL A 1 -8.98 -2.94 9.19
C VAL A 1 -7.49 -2.75 9.41
N GLY A 2 -6.67 -3.20 8.45
CA GLY A 2 -5.23 -3.02 8.52
C GLY A 2 -4.93 -1.53 8.68
N VAL A 3 -4.09 -1.17 9.65
CA VAL A 3 -3.66 0.22 9.86
C VAL A 3 -2.82 0.60 8.65
N GLY A 4 -3.44 1.30 7.69
CA GLY A 4 -2.74 1.90 6.60
C GLY A 4 -1.84 2.98 7.16
N MET A 5 -0.62 2.95 6.74
CA MET A 5 0.24 4.09 6.95
C MET A 5 -0.35 5.24 6.13
N SER A 6 -1.09 6.14 6.80
CA SER A 6 -1.32 7.49 6.32
C SER A 6 0.03 8.02 5.82
N GLU A 7 0.03 8.82 4.76
CA GLU A 7 1.25 9.35 4.15
C GLU A 7 2.28 9.74 5.22
N LEU A 8 3.34 8.93 5.36
CA LEU A 8 4.45 9.30 6.22
C LEU A 8 5.26 10.36 5.48
N VAL A 9 4.98 11.62 5.76
CA VAL A 9 5.88 12.71 5.39
C VAL A 9 6.99 12.72 6.43
N LEU A 10 8.14 12.14 6.10
CA LEU A 10 9.30 12.21 6.95
C LEU A 10 9.92 13.60 6.77
N VAL A 11 9.72 14.46 7.77
CA VAL A 11 10.29 15.80 7.79
C VAL A 11 11.60 15.73 8.57
N ALA A 12 12.73 15.71 7.88
CA ALA A 12 14.05 15.73 8.51
C ALA A 12 14.53 17.16 8.68
N ASN A 13 14.66 17.61 9.92
CA ASN A 13 15.18 18.93 10.26
C ASN A 13 16.71 19.04 10.27
N ARG A 14 17.44 17.94 10.04
CA ARG A 14 18.91 17.88 10.02
C ARG A 14 19.45 17.21 8.75
N PRO A 15 20.66 17.57 8.29
CA PRO A 15 21.34 16.82 7.24
C PRO A 15 21.58 15.38 7.70
N LEU A 16 21.37 14.41 6.82
CA LEU A 16 21.53 12.96 7.07
C LEU A 16 22.92 12.57 7.62
N THR A 17 23.92 13.44 7.53
CA THR A 17 25.29 13.22 7.99
C THR A 17 25.48 13.31 9.52
N GLN A 18 24.45 13.66 10.30
CA GLN A 18 24.53 13.79 11.76
C GLN A 18 23.77 12.74 12.57
N LEU A 19 23.36 11.63 11.96
CA LEU A 19 22.69 10.53 12.64
C LEU A 19 23.69 9.50 13.23
N HIS A 20 24.76 9.96 13.89
CA HIS A 20 25.72 9.08 14.55
C HIS A 20 25.78 9.33 16.06
N GLY A 21 25.38 8.29 16.82
CA GLY A 21 25.69 8.04 18.22
C GLY A 21 24.73 8.64 19.25
N PRO A 22 24.42 7.90 20.32
CA PRO A 22 23.63 8.40 21.44
C PRO A 22 24.51 9.26 22.33
N THR A 23 24.29 10.56 22.36
CA THR A 23 24.77 11.42 23.44
C THR A 23 23.61 11.78 24.35
N GLN A 24 23.87 12.06 25.60
CA GLN A 24 22.87 12.34 26.64
C GLN A 24 21.97 13.57 26.35
N GLU A 25 22.33 14.40 25.36
CA GLU A 25 21.51 15.50 24.83
C GLU A 25 20.40 15.06 23.85
N ALA A 26 20.40 13.76 23.45
CA ALA A 26 19.40 13.21 22.53
C ALA A 26 17.98 13.15 23.09
N SER A 27 17.77 13.22 24.40
CA SER A 27 16.46 13.04 25.02
C SER A 27 15.53 14.25 24.83
N GLU A 28 16.04 15.48 24.91
CA GLU A 28 15.21 16.68 24.67
C GLU A 28 14.95 16.92 23.19
N GLU A 29 15.94 16.68 22.33
CA GLU A 29 15.79 16.75 20.89
C GLU A 29 14.91 15.62 20.33
N GLN A 30 14.98 14.43 20.92
CA GLN A 30 14.11 13.31 20.56
C GLN A 30 12.64 13.58 20.96
N THR A 31 12.42 14.28 22.07
CA THR A 31 11.10 14.71 22.53
C THR A 31 10.53 15.80 21.61
N GLU A 32 11.35 16.69 21.07
CA GLU A 32 10.94 17.71 20.12
C GLU A 32 10.67 17.11 18.73
N TYR A 33 11.41 16.09 18.31
CA TYR A 33 11.17 15.32 17.09
C TYR A 33 9.89 14.48 17.19
N GLU A 34 9.66 13.80 18.30
CA GLU A 34 8.43 13.04 18.54
C GLU A 34 7.17 13.93 18.62
N ARG A 35 7.31 15.19 19.08
CA ARG A 35 6.22 16.18 19.05
C ARG A 35 5.88 16.66 17.64
N ALA A 36 6.78 16.49 16.67
CA ALA A 36 6.54 16.84 15.27
C ALA A 36 5.90 15.69 14.45
N ILE A 37 5.77 14.48 15.03
CA ILE A 37 5.00 13.39 14.44
C ILE A 37 3.53 13.68 14.72
N GLY A 38 2.87 14.36 13.79
CA GLY A 38 1.45 14.60 13.80
C GLY A 38 0.74 13.67 12.81
N GLU A 39 -0.42 13.16 13.18
CA GLU A 39 -1.32 12.56 12.21
C GLU A 39 -1.94 13.66 11.35
N GLY A 40 -1.77 13.55 10.03
CA GLY A 40 -2.35 14.51 9.09
C GLY A 40 -2.02 14.15 7.66
N THR A 41 -2.87 14.59 6.74
CA THR A 41 -2.63 14.42 5.30
C THR A 41 -1.86 15.62 4.78
N ALA A 42 -0.70 15.40 4.14
CA ALA A 42 0.03 16.45 3.46
C ALA A 42 -0.76 16.95 2.24
N ASP A 43 -1.04 18.24 2.23
CA ASP A 43 -1.85 18.89 1.20
C ASP A 43 -0.98 19.64 0.16
N ARG A 44 0.02 20.37 0.63
CA ARG A 44 0.91 21.14 -0.24
C ARG A 44 2.34 21.19 0.28
N LEU A 45 3.27 21.38 -0.62
CA LEU A 45 4.67 21.68 -0.32
C LEU A 45 4.84 23.20 -0.14
N LEU A 46 5.61 23.59 0.85
CA LEU A 46 6.03 24.99 1.04
C LEU A 46 7.39 25.20 0.38
N THR A 47 7.47 26.23 -0.45
CA THR A 47 8.72 26.62 -1.11
C THR A 47 8.98 28.10 -0.94
N HIS A 48 10.25 28.48 -0.84
CA HIS A 48 10.70 29.87 -0.84
C HIS A 48 12.01 29.99 -1.65
N ALA A 49 12.04 30.92 -2.58
CA ALA A 49 13.20 31.16 -3.47
C ALA A 49 13.72 29.88 -4.16
N GLY A 50 12.82 28.96 -4.57
CA GLY A 50 13.16 27.70 -5.24
C GLY A 50 13.62 26.57 -4.30
N ALA A 51 13.63 26.79 -3.00
CA ALA A 51 13.96 25.77 -2.02
C ALA A 51 12.73 25.30 -1.26
N ILE A 52 12.71 24.00 -0.86
CA ILE A 52 11.68 23.48 0.03
C ILE A 52 11.83 24.06 1.44
N THR A 53 10.73 24.46 2.05
CA THR A 53 10.70 25.00 3.41
C THR A 53 9.75 24.28 4.35
N GLY A 54 8.98 23.31 3.86
CA GLY A 54 8.07 22.53 4.66
C GLY A 54 6.87 21.98 3.91
N VAL A 55 5.82 21.64 4.67
CA VAL A 55 4.54 21.16 4.15
C VAL A 55 3.38 21.86 4.83
N VAL A 56 2.22 21.89 4.17
CA VAL A 56 0.94 22.27 4.75
C VAL A 56 0.08 21.01 4.80
N THR A 57 -0.56 20.77 5.94
CA THR A 57 -1.52 19.67 6.10
C THR A 57 -2.90 20.07 5.59
N SER A 58 -3.80 19.10 5.40
CA SER A 58 -5.20 19.35 5.03
C SER A 58 -5.97 20.12 6.12
N SER A 59 -5.52 20.09 7.38
CA SER A 59 -6.03 20.92 8.48
C SER A 59 -5.55 22.38 8.42
N GLY A 60 -4.59 22.68 7.56
CA GLY A 60 -4.00 24.01 7.41
C GLY A 60 -2.76 24.26 8.27
N ASP A 61 -2.26 23.24 8.98
CA ASP A 61 -1.06 23.37 9.78
C ASP A 61 0.20 23.48 8.91
N HIS A 62 1.09 24.38 9.26
CA HIS A 62 2.36 24.59 8.59
C HIS A 62 3.50 23.90 9.35
N ILE A 63 4.08 22.87 8.75
CA ILE A 63 5.23 22.15 9.31
C ILE A 63 6.49 22.60 8.58
N GLN A 64 7.37 23.31 9.27
CA GLN A 64 8.64 23.78 8.73
C GLN A 64 9.66 22.66 8.64
N ALA A 65 10.33 22.52 7.48
CA ALA A 65 11.33 21.51 7.26
C ALA A 65 12.39 21.94 6.24
N LYS A 66 13.62 21.48 6.43
CA LYS A 66 14.73 21.69 5.47
C LYS A 66 14.70 20.68 4.32
N ALA A 67 14.03 19.55 4.51
CA ALA A 67 13.85 18.50 3.51
C ALA A 67 12.51 17.82 3.73
N VAL A 68 11.89 17.36 2.64
CA VAL A 68 10.63 16.59 2.65
C VAL A 68 10.82 15.33 1.83
N ILE A 69 10.47 14.18 2.40
CA ILE A 69 10.48 12.90 1.71
C ILE A 69 9.03 12.46 1.54
N LEU A 70 8.59 12.32 0.29
CA LEU A 70 7.25 11.86 -0.04
C LEU A 70 7.23 10.34 -0.20
N THR A 71 6.38 9.67 0.57
CA THR A 71 6.18 8.21 0.53
C THR A 71 4.69 7.91 0.41
N SER A 72 4.05 8.56 -0.53
CA SER A 72 2.59 8.71 -0.65
C SER A 72 1.81 7.42 -1.00
N GLY A 73 2.49 6.34 -1.34
CA GLY A 73 1.82 5.07 -1.64
C GLY A 73 0.74 5.23 -2.72
N THR A 74 -0.51 4.94 -2.35
CA THR A 74 -1.69 4.98 -3.24
C THR A 74 -2.57 6.21 -3.02
N PHE A 75 -2.11 7.20 -2.23
CA PHE A 75 -2.97 8.29 -1.75
C PHE A 75 -3.07 9.49 -2.70
N LEU A 76 -2.05 9.78 -3.54
CA LEU A 76 -2.07 10.94 -4.44
C LEU A 76 -3.22 10.87 -5.44
N LYS A 77 -4.29 11.64 -5.21
CA LYS A 77 -5.56 11.57 -5.95
C LYS A 77 -6.01 10.13 -6.14
N GLY A 78 -5.91 9.34 -5.07
CA GLY A 78 -6.29 7.94 -5.08
C GLY A 78 -7.73 7.74 -5.49
N LEU A 79 -8.01 6.73 -6.34
CA LEU A 79 -9.34 6.40 -6.82
C LEU A 79 -9.52 4.89 -6.73
N ILE A 80 -10.43 4.46 -5.89
CA ILE A 80 -10.76 3.03 -5.74
C ILE A 80 -11.84 2.66 -6.75
N HIS A 81 -11.63 1.53 -7.44
CA HIS A 81 -12.59 0.93 -8.35
C HIS A 81 -13.06 -0.42 -7.82
N ILE A 82 -14.37 -0.61 -7.74
CA ILE A 82 -15.02 -1.88 -7.40
C ILE A 82 -16.12 -2.11 -8.44
N GLY A 83 -15.83 -2.92 -9.44
CA GLY A 83 -16.64 -2.98 -10.64
C GLY A 83 -16.67 -1.61 -11.33
N LEU A 84 -17.84 -1.21 -11.79
CA LEU A 84 -18.03 0.08 -12.45
C LEU A 84 -18.18 1.26 -11.48
N ASN A 85 -18.28 1.01 -10.17
CA ASN A 85 -18.31 2.04 -9.16
C ASN A 85 -16.89 2.48 -8.82
N HIS A 86 -16.71 3.79 -8.61
CA HIS A 86 -15.45 4.35 -8.16
C HIS A 86 -15.67 5.53 -7.23
N PHE A 87 -14.72 5.74 -6.32
CA PHE A 87 -14.77 6.85 -5.37
C PHE A 87 -13.35 7.26 -4.94
N PRO A 88 -13.14 8.56 -4.61
CA PRO A 88 -11.85 9.04 -4.12
C PRO A 88 -11.51 8.41 -2.78
N ALA A 89 -10.37 7.74 -2.73
CA ALA A 89 -9.78 7.22 -1.49
C ALA A 89 -8.33 6.79 -1.76
N GLY A 90 -7.48 6.91 -0.77
CA GLY A 90 -6.12 6.37 -0.82
C GLY A 90 -6.12 4.87 -0.56
N ARG A 91 -7.01 4.45 0.36
CA ARG A 91 -7.24 3.09 0.81
C ARG A 91 -8.69 2.95 1.29
N ALA A 92 -9.20 1.72 1.43
CA ALA A 92 -10.55 1.51 1.97
C ALA A 92 -10.68 2.15 3.37
N GLY A 93 -11.63 3.08 3.50
CA GLY A 93 -11.87 3.82 4.74
C GLY A 93 -10.98 5.05 4.98
N GLU A 94 -10.03 5.34 4.08
CA GLU A 94 -9.11 6.48 4.22
C GLU A 94 -9.18 7.40 3.00
N ALA A 95 -9.27 8.71 3.24
CA ALA A 95 -9.36 9.72 2.19
C ALA A 95 -8.08 9.79 1.36
N SER A 96 -8.21 10.18 0.09
CA SER A 96 -7.06 10.48 -0.77
C SER A 96 -6.49 11.87 -0.49
N ALA A 97 -5.20 12.07 -0.84
CA ALA A 97 -4.55 13.37 -0.84
C ALA A 97 -4.84 14.07 -2.18
N GLU A 98 -5.76 15.05 -2.16
CA GLU A 98 -6.30 15.62 -3.40
C GLU A 98 -5.39 16.67 -4.05
N HIS A 99 -4.68 17.49 -3.27
CA HIS A 99 -3.99 18.67 -3.81
C HIS A 99 -2.48 18.48 -3.97
N LEU A 100 -1.85 17.55 -3.27
CA LEU A 100 -0.39 17.40 -3.26
C LEU A 100 0.18 17.12 -4.66
N SER A 101 -0.49 16.29 -5.46
CA SER A 101 -0.05 16.01 -6.84
C SER A 101 -0.19 17.22 -7.78
N ASP A 102 -1.18 18.09 -7.55
CA ASP A 102 -1.30 19.33 -8.30
C ASP A 102 -0.20 20.31 -7.90
N CYS A 103 0.05 20.45 -6.59
CA CYS A 103 1.17 21.25 -6.10
C CYS A 103 2.52 20.80 -6.71
N MET A 104 2.74 19.48 -6.86
CA MET A 104 3.93 18.97 -7.53
C MET A 104 3.99 19.39 -9.01
N ARG A 105 2.88 19.35 -9.74
CA ARG A 105 2.84 19.86 -11.14
C ARG A 105 3.14 21.35 -11.22
N ASP A 106 2.56 22.15 -10.32
CA ASP A 106 2.79 23.59 -10.24
C ASP A 106 4.28 23.92 -9.97
N LEU A 107 4.98 23.03 -9.26
CA LEU A 107 6.41 23.11 -9.04
C LEU A 107 7.26 22.59 -10.21
N GLY A 108 6.63 22.13 -11.30
CA GLY A 108 7.31 21.70 -12.52
C GLY A 108 7.63 20.20 -12.58
N PHE A 109 7.11 19.38 -11.66
CA PHE A 109 7.27 17.91 -11.74
C PHE A 109 6.32 17.32 -12.79
N GLU A 110 6.82 16.38 -13.55
CA GLU A 110 5.99 15.54 -14.41
C GLU A 110 5.28 14.49 -13.55
N VAL A 111 3.95 14.51 -13.52
CA VAL A 111 3.12 13.62 -12.70
C VAL A 111 2.20 12.80 -13.60
N GLY A 112 2.39 11.48 -13.57
CA GLY A 112 1.56 10.52 -14.29
C GLY A 112 0.57 9.80 -13.39
N ARG A 113 -0.39 9.09 -14.02
CA ARG A 113 -1.33 8.20 -13.34
C ARG A 113 -0.82 6.76 -13.42
N LEU A 114 -0.74 6.08 -12.28
CA LEU A 114 -0.46 4.65 -12.20
C LEU A 114 -1.69 3.89 -11.71
N LYS A 115 -1.82 2.64 -12.16
CA LYS A 115 -2.81 1.68 -11.67
C LYS A 115 -2.11 0.65 -10.81
N THR A 116 -2.62 0.39 -9.61
CA THR A 116 -2.25 -0.76 -8.80
C THR A 116 -3.49 -1.57 -8.44
N GLY A 117 -3.34 -2.78 -7.91
CA GLY A 117 -4.44 -3.63 -7.49
C GLY A 117 -4.31 -4.03 -6.03
N THR A 118 -5.45 -4.27 -5.39
CA THR A 118 -5.52 -4.86 -4.05
C THR A 118 -6.59 -5.94 -4.05
N PRO A 119 -6.41 -7.04 -3.31
CA PRO A 119 -7.46 -8.03 -3.09
C PRO A 119 -8.41 -7.60 -1.97
N PRO A 120 -9.61 -8.20 -1.88
CA PRO A 120 -10.42 -8.13 -0.68
C PRO A 120 -9.66 -8.77 0.48
N ARG A 121 -9.85 -8.24 1.69
CA ARG A 121 -9.32 -8.88 2.91
C ARG A 121 -10.23 -10.04 3.31
N LEU A 122 -9.64 -11.07 3.88
CA LEU A 122 -10.34 -12.26 4.35
C LEU A 122 -10.33 -12.33 5.88
N ASP A 123 -11.44 -12.79 6.45
CA ASP A 123 -11.50 -13.12 7.87
C ASP A 123 -10.89 -14.50 8.11
N GLY A 124 -9.76 -14.55 8.81
CA GLY A 124 -9.02 -15.76 9.11
C GLY A 124 -9.82 -16.82 9.88
N THR A 125 -10.89 -16.40 10.60
CA THR A 125 -11.78 -17.33 11.30
C THR A 125 -12.62 -18.18 10.35
N THR A 126 -12.73 -17.77 9.08
CA THR A 126 -13.50 -18.45 8.02
C THR A 126 -12.63 -19.28 7.08
N ILE A 127 -11.29 -19.21 7.22
CA ILE A 127 -10.35 -19.87 6.31
C ILE A 127 -10.04 -21.29 6.79
N ASP A 128 -10.20 -22.26 5.90
CA ASP A 128 -9.70 -23.62 6.15
C ASP A 128 -8.22 -23.74 5.75
N PHE A 129 -7.33 -23.50 6.70
CA PHE A 129 -5.89 -23.63 6.49
C PHE A 129 -5.42 -25.08 6.27
N SER A 130 -6.24 -26.08 6.62
CA SER A 130 -5.84 -27.49 6.53
C SER A 130 -5.64 -27.98 5.09
N VAL A 131 -6.26 -27.30 4.12
CA VAL A 131 -6.15 -27.62 2.69
C VAL A 131 -5.04 -26.84 1.98
N MET A 132 -4.28 -26.03 2.72
CA MET A 132 -3.23 -25.16 2.18
C MET A 132 -1.84 -25.65 2.61
N VAL A 133 -0.83 -25.22 1.87
CA VAL A 133 0.57 -25.54 2.20
C VAL A 133 1.15 -24.40 3.05
N PRO A 134 1.54 -24.66 4.32
CA PRO A 134 2.19 -23.64 5.13
C PRO A 134 3.56 -23.25 4.55
N GLN A 135 3.85 -21.96 4.56
CA GLN A 135 5.09 -21.35 4.11
C GLN A 135 5.70 -20.60 5.30
N PRO A 136 6.51 -21.26 6.13
CA PRO A 136 7.24 -20.58 7.20
C PRO A 136 8.32 -19.66 6.61
N GLY A 137 8.73 -18.66 7.39
CA GLY A 137 9.93 -17.89 7.11
C GLY A 137 11.20 -18.69 7.42
N ASP A 138 12.35 -18.03 7.32
CA ASP A 138 13.64 -18.59 7.71
C ASP A 138 13.70 -18.85 9.23
N ASP A 139 14.43 -19.88 9.64
CA ASP A 139 14.69 -20.19 11.05
C ASP A 139 16.19 -20.39 11.30
N PRO A 140 16.86 -19.49 12.05
CA PRO A 140 16.33 -18.26 12.65
C PRO A 140 16.05 -17.17 11.60
N PRO A 141 15.06 -16.28 11.86
CA PRO A 141 14.75 -15.20 10.93
C PRO A 141 15.87 -14.17 10.89
N PRO A 142 16.42 -13.83 9.68
CA PRO A 142 17.47 -12.86 9.55
C PRO A 142 16.96 -11.44 9.74
N PRO A 143 17.62 -10.60 10.54
CA PRO A 143 17.24 -9.20 10.68
C PRO A 143 17.61 -8.38 9.42
N PHE A 144 16.76 -7.42 9.05
CA PHE A 144 17.06 -6.47 7.98
C PHE A 144 18.10 -5.41 8.39
N SER A 145 18.09 -5.02 9.68
CA SER A 145 19.00 -4.00 10.19
C SER A 145 20.29 -4.63 10.67
N TYR A 146 21.43 -4.07 10.27
CA TYR A 146 22.75 -4.43 10.81
C TYR A 146 22.93 -4.08 12.29
N ARG A 147 21.97 -3.37 12.91
CA ARG A 147 21.97 -3.02 14.34
C ARG A 147 21.14 -4.00 15.18
N THR A 148 20.40 -4.88 14.54
CA THR A 148 19.55 -5.89 15.20
C THR A 148 20.28 -7.21 15.17
N ASP A 149 20.63 -7.72 16.36
CA ASP A 149 21.34 -8.99 16.49
C ASP A 149 20.44 -10.19 16.20
N ARG A 150 19.18 -10.12 16.61
CA ARG A 150 18.19 -11.18 16.39
C ARG A 150 16.76 -10.66 16.39
N ILE A 151 15.88 -11.42 15.74
CA ILE A 151 14.42 -11.19 15.75
C ILE A 151 13.81 -12.05 16.87
N GLU A 152 13.14 -11.42 17.83
CA GLU A 152 12.49 -12.10 18.96
C GLU A 152 10.97 -12.25 18.78
N ASN A 153 10.40 -11.56 17.81
CA ASN A 153 8.96 -11.60 17.53
C ASN A 153 8.53 -13.00 17.09
N ARG A 154 7.34 -13.43 17.53
CA ARG A 154 6.69 -14.65 17.02
C ARG A 154 6.59 -14.56 15.49
N GLN A 155 7.03 -15.63 14.82
CA GLN A 155 6.90 -15.75 13.37
C GLN A 155 5.57 -16.42 13.03
N LEU A 156 4.87 -15.90 12.01
CA LEU A 156 3.64 -16.48 11.47
C LEU A 156 3.90 -16.97 10.05
N PRO A 157 3.48 -18.19 9.70
CA PRO A 157 3.59 -18.67 8.33
C PRO A 157 2.55 -17.99 7.43
N CYS A 158 2.91 -17.76 6.17
CA CYS A 158 1.94 -17.60 5.12
C CYS A 158 1.42 -18.98 4.69
N HIS A 159 0.31 -19.03 3.96
CA HIS A 159 -0.24 -20.27 3.42
C HIS A 159 -0.41 -20.17 1.91
N LEU A 160 0.10 -21.16 1.21
CA LEU A 160 0.01 -21.23 -0.24
C LEU A 160 -1.25 -22.01 -0.66
N THR A 161 -2.04 -21.38 -1.51
CA THR A 161 -3.14 -21.98 -2.23
C THR A 161 -3.12 -21.57 -3.70
N HIS A 162 -4.14 -21.94 -4.47
CA HIS A 162 -4.21 -21.67 -5.89
C HIS A 162 -5.64 -21.36 -6.31
N THR A 163 -5.78 -20.57 -7.38
CA THR A 163 -7.02 -20.53 -8.14
C THR A 163 -7.29 -21.88 -8.81
N HIS A 164 -8.51 -22.12 -9.21
CA HIS A 164 -8.93 -23.31 -9.97
C HIS A 164 -9.74 -22.90 -11.20
N ARG A 165 -10.04 -23.87 -12.05
CA ARG A 165 -10.69 -23.64 -13.32
C ARG A 165 -12.02 -22.87 -13.20
N ALA A 166 -12.85 -23.20 -12.20
CA ALA A 166 -14.13 -22.50 -12.01
C ALA A 166 -13.93 -21.01 -11.66
N THR A 167 -12.87 -20.66 -10.90
CA THR A 167 -12.49 -19.27 -10.65
C THR A 167 -12.11 -18.56 -11.96
N HIS A 168 -11.33 -19.22 -12.82
CA HIS A 168 -10.95 -18.63 -14.13
C HIS A 168 -12.16 -18.43 -15.03
N GLU A 169 -13.07 -19.42 -15.13
CA GLU A 169 -14.30 -19.33 -15.90
C GLU A 169 -15.19 -18.20 -15.38
N LEU A 170 -15.35 -18.07 -14.06
CA LEU A 170 -16.10 -16.98 -13.44
C LEU A 170 -15.53 -15.61 -13.83
N ILE A 171 -14.20 -15.44 -13.73
CA ILE A 171 -13.54 -14.19 -14.11
C ILE A 171 -13.73 -13.90 -15.60
N GLN A 172 -13.52 -14.87 -16.47
CA GLN A 172 -13.69 -14.73 -17.92
C GLN A 172 -15.11 -14.29 -18.31
N HIS A 173 -16.14 -14.84 -17.66
CA HIS A 173 -17.53 -14.47 -17.90
C HIS A 173 -17.91 -13.08 -17.36
N ASN A 174 -17.05 -12.43 -16.56
CA ASN A 174 -17.29 -11.13 -15.95
C ASN A 174 -16.27 -10.05 -16.38
N LEU A 175 -15.47 -10.30 -17.41
CA LEU A 175 -14.49 -9.30 -17.89
C LEU A 175 -15.15 -8.02 -18.39
N ASP A 176 -16.37 -8.11 -18.95
CA ASP A 176 -17.17 -6.96 -19.34
C ASP A 176 -17.63 -6.08 -18.16
N ARG A 177 -17.51 -6.58 -16.93
CA ARG A 177 -17.81 -5.87 -15.69
C ARG A 177 -16.55 -5.31 -15.00
N SER A 178 -15.37 -5.63 -15.54
CA SER A 178 -14.09 -5.11 -15.05
C SER A 178 -13.82 -3.70 -15.59
N PRO A 179 -13.61 -2.69 -14.77
CA PRO A 179 -13.28 -1.34 -15.22
C PRO A 179 -11.97 -1.28 -16.01
N LEU A 180 -11.05 -2.22 -15.77
CA LEU A 180 -9.81 -2.35 -16.53
C LEU A 180 -10.09 -2.77 -17.96
N TYR A 181 -10.93 -3.79 -18.18
CA TYR A 181 -11.27 -4.32 -19.51
C TYR A 181 -12.32 -3.48 -20.25
N ARG A 182 -13.02 -2.61 -19.54
CA ARG A 182 -13.92 -1.59 -20.11
C ARG A 182 -13.20 -0.30 -20.54
N GLY A 183 -11.89 -0.19 -20.32
CA GLY A 183 -11.15 1.04 -20.60
C GLY A 183 -11.47 2.22 -19.68
N ILE A 184 -12.12 1.98 -18.53
CA ILE A 184 -12.38 3.02 -17.52
C ILE A 184 -11.09 3.34 -16.74
N ILE A 185 -10.26 2.32 -16.51
CA ILE A 185 -8.93 2.49 -15.94
C ILE A 185 -7.93 2.63 -17.09
N GLU A 186 -7.59 3.87 -17.44
CA GLU A 186 -6.70 4.22 -18.56
C GLU A 186 -5.23 4.37 -18.15
N SER A 187 -4.82 3.78 -17.06
CA SER A 187 -3.46 3.95 -16.53
C SER A 187 -2.61 2.69 -16.69
N VAL A 188 -1.33 2.90 -16.85
CA VAL A 188 -0.35 1.82 -16.91
C VAL A 188 -0.11 1.28 -15.50
N GLY A 189 -0.17 -0.03 -15.33
CA GLY A 189 0.25 -0.67 -14.08
C GLY A 189 1.76 -0.52 -13.88
N PRO A 190 2.24 -0.32 -12.65
CA PRO A 190 3.64 -0.48 -12.37
C PRO A 190 4.07 -1.91 -12.71
N ARG A 191 5.35 -2.07 -13.07
CA ARG A 191 5.90 -3.38 -13.42
C ARG A 191 5.61 -4.39 -12.30
N TYR A 192 5.16 -5.60 -12.67
CA TYR A 192 4.84 -6.71 -11.77
C TYR A 192 3.62 -6.55 -10.87
N CYS A 193 2.63 -5.73 -11.25
CA CYS A 193 1.35 -5.66 -10.54
C CYS A 193 0.15 -6.05 -11.45
N PRO A 194 0.11 -7.29 -12.00
CA PRO A 194 -1.05 -7.75 -12.77
C PRO A 194 -2.21 -8.05 -11.82
N SER A 195 -3.43 -7.70 -12.23
CA SER A 195 -4.63 -8.16 -11.56
C SER A 195 -4.88 -9.65 -11.85
N ILE A 196 -5.80 -10.28 -11.11
CA ILE A 196 -6.16 -11.69 -11.41
C ILE A 196 -6.79 -11.80 -12.80
N GLU A 197 -7.56 -10.80 -13.24
CA GLU A 197 -8.11 -10.74 -14.60
C GLU A 197 -6.99 -10.76 -15.63
N ASP A 198 -5.92 -9.97 -15.45
CA ASP A 198 -4.75 -9.97 -16.32
C ASP A 198 -4.07 -11.34 -16.37
N LYS A 199 -3.95 -12.01 -15.22
CA LYS A 199 -3.34 -13.34 -15.15
C LYS A 199 -4.17 -14.38 -15.92
N VAL A 200 -5.47 -14.39 -15.72
CA VAL A 200 -6.40 -15.33 -16.36
C VAL A 200 -6.45 -15.13 -17.88
N VAL A 201 -6.36 -13.88 -18.35
CA VAL A 201 -6.40 -13.58 -19.79
C VAL A 201 -5.04 -13.81 -20.45
N ARG A 202 -3.96 -13.28 -19.87
CA ARG A 202 -2.61 -13.33 -20.49
C ARG A 202 -1.95 -14.70 -20.40
N PHE A 203 -2.32 -15.48 -19.38
CA PHE A 203 -1.78 -16.82 -19.13
C PHE A 203 -2.91 -17.84 -19.12
N ALA A 204 -3.74 -17.80 -20.14
CA ALA A 204 -4.92 -18.68 -20.27
C ALA A 204 -4.57 -20.18 -20.39
N ASP A 205 -3.30 -20.48 -20.72
CA ASP A 205 -2.74 -21.83 -20.71
C ASP A 205 -2.49 -22.39 -19.32
N LYS A 206 -2.49 -21.53 -18.28
CA LYS A 206 -2.27 -21.93 -16.90
C LYS A 206 -3.58 -22.37 -16.27
N GLU A 207 -3.60 -23.60 -15.76
CA GLU A 207 -4.78 -24.15 -15.07
C GLU A 207 -5.02 -23.51 -13.70
N ARG A 208 -3.97 -22.91 -13.08
CA ARG A 208 -4.02 -22.30 -11.75
C ARG A 208 -2.96 -21.22 -11.58
N HIS A 209 -3.27 -20.24 -10.75
CA HIS A 209 -2.34 -19.20 -10.27
C HIS A 209 -2.16 -19.31 -8.77
N GLN A 210 -0.95 -19.09 -8.30
CA GLN A 210 -0.60 -19.10 -6.87
C GLN A 210 -1.25 -17.92 -6.15
N ILE A 211 -1.72 -18.18 -4.93
CA ILE A 211 -2.23 -17.21 -3.98
C ILE A 211 -1.53 -17.48 -2.65
N PHE A 212 -0.94 -16.43 -2.07
CA PHE A 212 -0.40 -16.48 -0.73
C PHE A 212 -1.38 -15.85 0.24
N ILE A 213 -1.83 -16.59 1.23
CA ILE A 213 -2.67 -16.09 2.31
C ILE A 213 -1.74 -15.60 3.42
N GLU A 214 -1.62 -14.29 3.53
CA GLU A 214 -0.65 -13.60 4.38
C GLU A 214 -1.37 -12.95 5.57
N PRO A 215 -0.94 -13.20 6.83
CA PRO A 215 -1.52 -12.52 7.98
C PRO A 215 -1.17 -11.03 7.93
N GLU A 216 -2.14 -10.14 8.15
CA GLU A 216 -1.93 -8.68 8.18
C GLU A 216 -1.20 -8.21 9.44
N GLY A 217 -1.11 -9.03 10.47
CA GLY A 217 -0.39 -8.73 11.70
C GLY A 217 -0.39 -9.89 12.68
N LEU A 218 0.40 -9.77 13.75
CA LEU A 218 0.59 -10.85 14.73
C LEU A 218 -0.69 -11.20 15.50
N ASP A 219 -1.55 -10.22 15.73
CA ASP A 219 -2.76 -10.34 16.54
C ASP A 219 -4.03 -9.95 15.74
N SER A 220 -3.93 -9.92 14.40
CA SER A 220 -5.04 -9.65 13.51
C SER A 220 -5.66 -10.95 13.01
N CYS A 221 -6.99 -10.99 12.92
CA CYS A 221 -7.71 -12.04 12.21
C CYS A 221 -7.84 -11.76 10.70
N GLU A 222 -7.30 -10.63 10.23
CA GLU A 222 -7.37 -10.21 8.82
C GLU A 222 -6.22 -10.78 8.02
N PHE A 223 -6.54 -11.36 6.85
CA PHE A 223 -5.58 -11.95 5.93
C PHE A 223 -5.63 -11.29 4.56
N TYR A 224 -4.44 -11.11 3.98
CA TYR A 224 -4.22 -10.58 2.64
C TYR A 224 -4.00 -11.74 1.64
N PRO A 225 -4.94 -12.00 0.72
CA PRO A 225 -4.76 -13.03 -0.30
C PRO A 225 -3.93 -12.49 -1.47
N ASN A 226 -2.62 -12.48 -1.30
CA ASN A 226 -1.67 -11.98 -2.29
C ASN A 226 -1.71 -12.83 -3.58
N GLY A 227 -1.87 -12.16 -4.70
CA GLY A 227 -1.94 -12.81 -6.02
C GLY A 227 -3.32 -12.78 -6.68
N ILE A 228 -4.36 -12.31 -5.96
CA ILE A 228 -5.74 -12.22 -6.46
C ILE A 228 -6.27 -10.77 -6.47
N SER A 229 -5.38 -9.78 -6.60
CA SER A 229 -5.78 -8.38 -6.74
C SER A 229 -6.77 -8.22 -7.90
N THR A 230 -7.84 -7.49 -7.68
CA THR A 230 -8.94 -7.36 -8.64
C THR A 230 -9.66 -6.01 -8.54
N SER A 231 -10.30 -5.61 -9.64
CA SER A 231 -11.26 -4.52 -9.69
C SER A 231 -12.68 -4.97 -10.05
N LEU A 232 -12.92 -6.28 -10.11
CA LEU A 232 -14.24 -6.85 -10.36
C LEU A 232 -15.26 -6.42 -9.30
N PRO A 233 -16.56 -6.44 -9.61
CA PRO A 233 -17.61 -6.10 -8.64
C PRO A 233 -17.68 -7.10 -7.49
N VAL A 234 -18.24 -6.65 -6.36
CA VAL A 234 -18.25 -7.39 -5.08
C VAL A 234 -18.85 -8.79 -5.22
N ASP A 235 -19.95 -8.92 -5.95
CA ASP A 235 -20.62 -10.22 -6.15
C ASP A 235 -19.71 -11.25 -6.85
N VAL A 236 -18.87 -10.80 -7.78
CA VAL A 236 -17.85 -11.65 -8.43
C VAL A 236 -16.71 -11.97 -7.47
N GLN A 237 -16.24 -10.98 -6.71
CA GLN A 237 -15.18 -11.19 -5.72
C GLN A 237 -15.58 -12.19 -4.63
N VAL A 238 -16.84 -12.16 -4.20
CA VAL A 238 -17.37 -13.13 -3.21
C VAL A 238 -17.51 -14.54 -3.79
N ALA A 239 -17.75 -14.65 -5.09
CA ALA A 239 -17.92 -15.94 -5.77
C ALA A 239 -16.60 -16.58 -6.22
N MET A 240 -15.49 -15.83 -6.22
CA MET A 240 -14.16 -16.35 -6.57
C MET A 240 -13.58 -17.28 -5.52
#